data_88a678f27758561db014aaf57c8a02e7
#
_entry.id   88a678f27758561db014aaf57c8a02e7
#
_cell.length_a   1.000
_cell.length_b   1.000
_cell.length_c   1.000
_cell.angle_alpha   90.00
_cell.angle_beta   90.00
_cell.angle_gamma   90.00
#
_symmetry.space_group_name_H-M   'P 1'
#
loop_
_entity.id
_entity.type
_entity.pdbx_description
1 polymer ?
#
loop_
_entity_poly.entity_id
_entity_poly.type
_entity_poly.pdbx_seq_one_letter_code
_entity_poly.pdbx_strand_id
1 'polypeptide(L)'
;MTGTEHDTLMEGAAAGTAQRVAVITGGSQGIGAGLVAGYRQRGWAVVANARAIKPSEDPGIVTVEGDISQPATADAVMRTAIGRFGRVDTLVNNAGVFMSKPFTDYTAADYALITGVNLGGFFWLTQLAITDMLRRGSGHVVNISATVADRADSAAPSALAALTKGGLAAATRSLAIEYASRGIRVNAVSPGIIQTPMHPADSYAALGDRMPPLGRVGQVSDVVEGILFLESAPYVTGEILHIDGGQIAGH
;
A
#
# COMPACT_ATOMS: atom_id res chain seq x y z
N MET A 1 -37.21 -52.27 -28.91
CA MET A 1 -36.56 -52.57 -27.64
C MET A 1 -35.56 -51.45 -27.39
N THR A 2 -35.95 -50.63 -26.76
CA THR A 2 -35.76 -49.50 -25.89
C THR A 2 -34.54 -49.70 -24.97
N GLY A 3 -33.52 -48.91 -25.16
CA GLY A 3 -32.38 -48.71 -24.26
C GLY A 3 -32.26 -47.24 -23.91
N THR A 4 -32.79 -46.88 -22.77
CA THR A 4 -32.67 -45.56 -22.16
C THR A 4 -31.31 -45.46 -21.49
N GLU A 5 -30.41 -44.67 -22.06
CA GLU A 5 -29.17 -44.28 -21.38
C GLU A 5 -29.45 -43.12 -20.45
N HIS A 6 -29.15 -43.31 -19.19
CA HIS A 6 -29.19 -42.33 -18.14
C HIS A 6 -28.03 -41.37 -18.32
N ASP A 7 -28.36 -40.14 -18.68
CA ASP A 7 -27.46 -39.00 -18.66
C ASP A 7 -27.31 -38.52 -17.21
N THR A 8 -26.25 -38.99 -16.57
CA THR A 8 -25.86 -38.51 -15.22
C THR A 8 -25.06 -37.22 -15.38
N LEU A 9 -25.76 -36.10 -15.30
CA LEU A 9 -25.16 -34.79 -15.19
C LEU A 9 -24.31 -34.74 -13.91
N MET A 10 -23.01 -34.79 -14.10
CA MET A 10 -22.03 -34.47 -13.07
C MET A 10 -22.13 -32.94 -12.81
N GLU A 11 -22.86 -32.57 -11.77
CA GLU A 11 -22.77 -31.26 -11.16
C GLU A 11 -21.34 -31.06 -10.67
N GLY A 12 -20.52 -30.39 -11.46
CA GLY A 12 -19.24 -29.86 -11.04
C GLY A 12 -19.46 -28.83 -9.96
N ALA A 13 -19.21 -29.21 -8.71
CA ALA A 13 -19.10 -28.28 -7.60
C ALA A 13 -18.11 -27.19 -8.02
N ALA A 14 -18.60 -25.97 -8.23
CA ALA A 14 -17.77 -24.80 -8.41
C ALA A 14 -16.89 -24.69 -7.17
N ALA A 15 -15.59 -24.99 -7.31
CA ALA A 15 -14.60 -24.73 -6.29
C ALA A 15 -14.68 -23.23 -5.98
N GLY A 16 -15.27 -22.86 -4.84
CA GLY A 16 -15.38 -21.49 -4.42
C GLY A 16 -13.98 -20.89 -4.42
N THR A 17 -13.75 -19.87 -5.24
CA THR A 17 -12.47 -19.17 -5.28
C THR A 17 -12.17 -18.64 -3.88
N ALA A 18 -11.09 -19.15 -3.27
CA ALA A 18 -10.70 -18.73 -1.92
C ALA A 18 -10.64 -17.20 -1.86
N GLN A 19 -11.25 -16.63 -0.81
CA GLN A 19 -11.31 -15.17 -0.64
C GLN A 19 -9.90 -14.57 -0.69
N ARG A 20 -9.70 -13.55 -1.52
CA ARG A 20 -8.43 -12.83 -1.61
C ARG A 20 -8.16 -12.04 -0.34
N VAL A 21 -6.90 -11.87 0.00
CA VAL A 21 -6.43 -11.23 1.24
C VAL A 21 -5.50 -10.07 0.94
N ALA A 22 -5.84 -8.90 1.45
CA ALA A 22 -4.98 -7.73 1.42
C ALA A 22 -4.40 -7.44 2.82
N VAL A 23 -3.10 -7.23 2.90
CA VAL A 23 -2.42 -6.71 4.10
C VAL A 23 -2.14 -5.23 3.88
N ILE A 24 -2.55 -4.38 4.81
CA ILE A 24 -2.44 -2.91 4.69
C ILE A 24 -1.79 -2.35 5.95
N THR A 25 -0.63 -1.72 5.81
CA THR A 25 0.01 -1.01 6.93
C THR A 25 -0.49 0.44 7.03
N GLY A 26 -0.52 1.00 8.24
CA GLY A 26 -1.08 2.34 8.47
C GLY A 26 -2.61 2.39 8.26
N GLY A 27 -3.32 1.28 8.53
CA GLY A 27 -4.73 1.10 8.19
C GLY A 27 -5.74 1.83 9.09
N SER A 28 -5.30 2.57 10.12
CA SER A 28 -6.21 3.18 11.10
C SER A 28 -6.81 4.51 10.68
N GLN A 29 -6.26 5.20 9.67
CA GLN A 29 -6.71 6.52 9.23
C GLN A 29 -6.26 6.85 7.80
N GLY A 30 -6.75 7.95 7.24
CA GLY A 30 -6.34 8.51 5.95
C GLY A 30 -6.41 7.50 4.81
N ILE A 31 -5.37 7.46 3.96
CA ILE A 31 -5.29 6.55 2.80
C ILE A 31 -5.46 5.09 3.24
N GLY A 32 -4.79 4.68 4.33
CA GLY A 32 -4.86 3.30 4.80
C GLY A 32 -6.27 2.86 5.20
N ALA A 33 -7.02 3.68 5.93
CA ALA A 33 -8.42 3.38 6.27
C ALA A 33 -9.31 3.33 5.01
N GLY A 34 -9.08 4.23 4.06
CA GLY A 34 -9.77 4.20 2.76
C GLY A 34 -9.48 2.91 1.98
N LEU A 35 -8.23 2.42 2.01
CA LEU A 35 -7.86 1.16 1.39
C LEU A 35 -8.53 -0.04 2.08
N VAL A 36 -8.58 -0.07 3.41
CA VAL A 36 -9.30 -1.12 4.14
C VAL A 36 -10.74 -1.19 3.65
N ALA A 37 -11.44 -0.06 3.58
CA ALA A 37 -12.81 0.00 3.07
C ALA A 37 -12.90 -0.42 1.59
N GLY A 38 -12.00 0.07 0.72
CA GLY A 38 -12.01 -0.22 -0.71
C GLY A 38 -11.78 -1.69 -1.05
N TYR A 39 -10.87 -2.37 -0.37
CA TYR A 39 -10.65 -3.81 -0.52
C TYR A 39 -11.85 -4.62 0.03
N ARG A 40 -12.42 -4.20 1.18
CA ARG A 40 -13.61 -4.85 1.72
C ARG A 40 -14.81 -4.77 0.79
N GLN A 41 -15.08 -3.60 0.18
CA GLN A 41 -16.15 -3.42 -0.81
C GLN A 41 -16.00 -4.34 -2.03
N ARG A 42 -14.77 -4.75 -2.35
CA ARG A 42 -14.47 -5.73 -3.41
C ARG A 42 -14.50 -7.18 -2.93
N GLY A 43 -14.98 -7.45 -1.71
CA GLY A 43 -15.13 -8.78 -1.14
C GLY A 43 -13.83 -9.41 -0.61
N TRP A 44 -12.74 -8.65 -0.49
CA TRP A 44 -11.47 -9.15 0.04
C TRP A 44 -11.49 -9.24 1.58
N ALA A 45 -10.79 -10.20 2.13
CA ALA A 45 -10.39 -10.14 3.53
C ALA A 45 -9.23 -9.14 3.69
N VAL A 46 -9.16 -8.48 4.84
CA VAL A 46 -8.14 -7.45 5.10
C VAL A 46 -7.48 -7.70 6.45
N VAL A 47 -6.16 -7.64 6.46
CA VAL A 47 -5.37 -7.51 7.69
C VAL A 47 -4.80 -6.09 7.74
N ALA A 48 -5.26 -5.29 8.69
CA ALA A 48 -4.86 -3.90 8.85
C ALA A 48 -3.94 -3.74 10.05
N ASN A 49 -2.75 -3.16 9.84
CA ASN A 49 -1.82 -2.83 10.92
C ASN A 49 -1.76 -1.32 11.15
N ALA A 50 -1.65 -0.91 12.39
CA ALA A 50 -1.22 0.43 12.78
C ALA A 50 -0.73 0.42 14.24
N ARG A 51 -0.01 1.48 14.68
CA ARG A 51 0.48 1.63 16.06
C ARG A 51 -0.65 1.68 17.09
N ALA A 52 -1.80 2.24 16.69
CA ALA A 52 -3.04 2.21 17.44
C ALA A 52 -4.17 1.96 16.45
N ILE A 53 -4.85 0.84 16.59
CA ILE A 53 -5.96 0.45 15.72
C ILE A 53 -7.00 -0.31 16.55
N LYS A 54 -8.27 0.09 16.41
CA LYS A 54 -9.35 -0.60 17.12
C LYS A 54 -9.72 -1.89 16.39
N PRO A 55 -10.15 -2.92 17.11
CA PRO A 55 -10.77 -4.10 16.52
C PRO A 55 -11.93 -3.71 15.59
N SER A 56 -12.11 -4.47 14.52
CA SER A 56 -13.23 -4.30 13.59
C SER A 56 -14.36 -5.27 13.95
N GLU A 57 -15.60 -4.83 13.79
CA GLU A 57 -16.79 -5.69 13.89
C GLU A 57 -17.02 -6.50 12.60
N ASP A 58 -16.42 -6.09 11.47
CA ASP A 58 -16.48 -6.84 10.22
C ASP A 58 -15.58 -8.08 10.30
N PRO A 59 -16.12 -9.31 10.20
CA PRO A 59 -15.35 -10.55 10.31
C PRO A 59 -14.31 -10.73 9.20
N GLY A 60 -14.43 -9.99 8.10
CA GLY A 60 -13.46 -9.94 7.02
C GLY A 60 -12.30 -8.97 7.26
N ILE A 61 -12.26 -8.27 8.40
CA ILE A 61 -11.16 -7.39 8.78
C ILE A 61 -10.55 -7.89 10.08
N VAL A 62 -9.24 -8.11 10.09
CA VAL A 62 -8.47 -8.38 11.30
C VAL A 62 -7.47 -7.25 11.49
N THR A 63 -7.41 -6.70 12.71
CA THR A 63 -6.49 -5.63 13.05
C THR A 63 -5.31 -6.17 13.85
N VAL A 64 -4.13 -5.65 13.58
CA VAL A 64 -2.88 -5.97 14.29
C VAL A 64 -2.26 -4.66 14.77
N GLU A 65 -2.30 -4.43 16.08
CA GLU A 65 -1.63 -3.29 16.68
C GLU A 65 -0.13 -3.52 16.75
N GLY A 66 0.67 -2.49 16.43
CA GLY A 66 2.12 -2.53 16.54
C GLY A 66 2.82 -1.53 15.63
N ASP A 67 4.04 -1.19 16.01
CA ASP A 67 4.93 -0.31 15.24
C ASP A 67 5.60 -1.13 14.13
N ILE A 68 5.31 -0.81 12.88
CA ILE A 68 5.83 -1.54 11.71
C ILE A 68 7.35 -1.39 11.53
N SER A 69 7.98 -0.42 12.19
CA SER A 69 9.44 -0.32 12.22
C SER A 69 10.10 -1.50 12.93
N GLN A 70 9.33 -2.25 13.73
CA GLN A 70 9.80 -3.40 14.48
C GLN A 70 9.58 -4.70 13.69
N PRO A 71 10.63 -5.52 13.46
CA PRO A 71 10.48 -6.81 12.74
C PRO A 71 9.41 -7.71 13.36
N ALA A 72 9.30 -7.73 14.68
CA ALA A 72 8.28 -8.54 15.39
C ALA A 72 6.84 -8.17 15.01
N THR A 73 6.58 -6.90 14.65
CA THR A 73 5.27 -6.47 14.16
C THR A 73 5.00 -7.04 12.77
N ALA A 74 5.98 -7.01 11.87
CA ALA A 74 5.85 -7.62 10.54
C ALA A 74 5.54 -9.13 10.65
N ASP A 75 6.24 -9.84 11.54
CA ASP A 75 5.97 -11.25 11.83
C ASP A 75 4.55 -11.47 12.37
N ALA A 76 4.09 -10.62 13.28
CA ALA A 76 2.74 -10.71 13.83
C ALA A 76 1.66 -10.50 12.76
N VAL A 77 1.84 -9.50 11.89
CA VAL A 77 0.94 -9.22 10.76
C VAL A 77 0.85 -10.42 9.82
N MET A 78 1.98 -10.99 9.42
CA MET A 78 1.99 -12.13 8.51
C MET A 78 1.44 -13.40 9.15
N ARG A 79 1.80 -13.70 10.41
CA ARG A 79 1.20 -14.83 11.14
C ARG A 79 -0.32 -14.69 11.25
N THR A 80 -0.81 -13.50 11.49
CA THR A 80 -2.26 -13.23 11.55
C THR A 80 -2.92 -13.46 10.19
N ALA A 81 -2.34 -12.95 9.11
CA ALA A 81 -2.88 -13.12 7.75
C ALA A 81 -2.94 -14.60 7.36
N ILE A 82 -1.85 -15.33 7.54
CA ILE A 82 -1.78 -16.75 7.20
C ILE A 82 -2.64 -17.60 8.14
N GLY A 83 -2.60 -17.35 9.44
CA GLY A 83 -3.38 -18.12 10.42
C GLY A 83 -4.89 -17.91 10.27
N ARG A 84 -5.34 -16.71 9.90
CA ARG A 84 -6.77 -16.39 9.78
C ARG A 84 -7.34 -16.67 8.39
N PHE A 85 -6.58 -16.41 7.34
CA PHE A 85 -7.07 -16.44 5.96
C PHE A 85 -6.27 -17.36 5.04
N GLY A 86 -5.14 -17.92 5.49
CA GLY A 86 -4.36 -18.90 4.77
C GLY A 86 -3.45 -18.34 3.67
N ARG A 87 -3.50 -17.03 3.38
CA ARG A 87 -2.81 -16.42 2.23
C ARG A 87 -2.64 -14.91 2.34
N VAL A 88 -1.73 -14.36 1.55
CA VAL A 88 -1.64 -12.92 1.29
C VAL A 88 -1.55 -12.72 -0.22
N ASP A 89 -2.57 -12.11 -0.84
CA ASP A 89 -2.59 -11.83 -2.27
C ASP A 89 -2.01 -10.46 -2.60
N THR A 90 -2.27 -9.49 -1.74
CA THR A 90 -1.74 -8.14 -1.91
C THR A 90 -1.20 -7.60 -0.59
N LEU A 91 -0.02 -7.00 -0.65
CA LEU A 91 0.55 -6.17 0.41
C LEU A 91 0.56 -4.71 -0.02
N VAL A 92 -0.04 -3.83 0.79
CA VAL A 92 0.07 -2.38 0.61
C VAL A 92 0.93 -1.79 1.73
N ASN A 93 2.15 -1.40 1.40
CA ASN A 93 3.06 -0.67 2.28
C ASN A 93 2.67 0.81 2.31
N ASN A 94 1.64 1.13 3.13
CA ASN A 94 1.10 2.47 3.24
C ASN A 94 1.61 3.21 4.49
N ALA A 95 1.96 2.52 5.56
CA ALA A 95 2.51 3.19 6.74
C ALA A 95 3.74 4.05 6.38
N GLY A 96 3.72 5.30 6.83
CA GLY A 96 4.79 6.23 6.56
C GLY A 96 4.73 7.45 7.46
N VAL A 97 5.87 8.09 7.62
CA VAL A 97 6.01 9.38 8.29
C VAL A 97 6.65 10.38 7.33
N PHE A 98 6.21 11.63 7.45
CA PHE A 98 6.75 12.76 6.72
C PHE A 98 7.22 13.82 7.69
N MET A 99 8.34 14.45 7.39
CA MET A 99 8.88 15.55 8.15
C MET A 99 9.57 16.53 7.21
N SER A 100 9.18 17.81 7.28
CA SER A 100 9.80 18.89 6.53
C SER A 100 10.61 19.77 7.49
N LYS A 101 11.91 19.84 7.25
CA LYS A 101 12.83 20.77 7.93
C LYS A 101 14.15 20.89 7.16
N PRO A 102 14.96 21.95 7.39
CA PRO A 102 16.29 22.06 6.82
C PRO A 102 17.14 20.81 7.08
N PHE A 103 17.95 20.42 6.12
CA PHE A 103 18.74 19.17 6.22
C PHE A 103 19.66 19.14 7.44
N THR A 104 20.24 20.29 7.80
CA THR A 104 21.12 20.45 8.96
C THR A 104 20.43 20.27 10.31
N ASP A 105 19.09 20.36 10.33
CA ASP A 105 18.30 20.33 11.57
C ASP A 105 17.74 18.93 11.88
N TYR A 106 17.96 17.96 10.98
CA TYR A 106 17.58 16.56 11.26
C TYR A 106 18.47 15.98 12.34
N THR A 107 17.83 15.40 13.35
CA THR A 107 18.48 14.69 14.44
C THR A 107 18.65 13.19 14.12
N ALA A 108 19.48 12.50 14.88
CA ALA A 108 19.59 11.05 14.81
C ALA A 108 18.24 10.34 15.10
N ALA A 109 17.41 10.92 15.97
CA ALA A 109 16.07 10.40 16.27
C ALA A 109 15.12 10.55 15.08
N ASP A 110 15.16 11.69 14.36
CA ASP A 110 14.38 11.88 13.13
C ASP A 110 14.78 10.87 12.05
N TYR A 111 16.10 10.68 11.88
CA TYR A 111 16.62 9.70 10.93
C TYR A 111 16.15 8.29 11.29
N ALA A 112 16.29 7.87 12.54
CA ALA A 112 15.85 6.54 13.00
C ALA A 112 14.35 6.34 12.83
N LEU A 113 13.53 7.35 13.15
CA LEU A 113 12.07 7.30 12.98
C LEU A 113 11.68 7.14 11.51
N ILE A 114 12.17 8.03 10.64
CA ILE A 114 11.75 8.06 9.24
C ILE A 114 12.26 6.81 8.51
N THR A 115 13.53 6.42 8.71
CA THR A 115 14.06 5.21 8.07
C THR A 115 13.45 3.94 8.63
N GLY A 116 13.23 3.87 9.95
CA GLY A 116 12.58 2.72 10.59
C GLY A 116 11.18 2.46 10.07
N VAL A 117 10.34 3.51 9.97
CA VAL A 117 8.98 3.35 9.48
C VAL A 117 8.93 3.17 7.96
N ASN A 118 9.54 4.11 7.20
CA ASN A 118 9.38 4.15 5.74
C ASN A 118 10.16 3.04 5.01
N LEU A 119 11.36 2.68 5.49
CA LEU A 119 12.19 1.65 4.86
C LEU A 119 12.17 0.34 5.64
N GLY A 120 12.34 0.37 6.96
CA GLY A 120 12.32 -0.83 7.79
C GLY A 120 10.98 -1.56 7.71
N GLY A 121 9.86 -0.83 7.87
CA GLY A 121 8.52 -1.40 7.75
C GLY A 121 8.27 -2.05 6.39
N PHE A 122 8.64 -1.35 5.32
CA PHE A 122 8.60 -1.91 3.97
C PHE A 122 9.44 -3.19 3.86
N PHE A 123 10.69 -3.15 4.31
CA PHE A 123 11.65 -4.22 4.12
C PHE A 123 11.19 -5.52 4.81
N TRP A 124 10.89 -5.46 6.11
CA TRP A 124 10.53 -6.65 6.89
C TRP A 124 9.25 -7.30 6.38
N LEU A 125 8.22 -6.51 6.16
CA LEU A 125 6.92 -7.06 5.77
C LEU A 125 6.92 -7.53 4.31
N THR A 126 7.58 -6.83 3.40
CA THR A 126 7.65 -7.22 1.97
C THR A 126 8.39 -8.53 1.80
N GLN A 127 9.49 -8.76 2.54
CA GLN A 127 10.23 -10.02 2.50
C GLN A 127 9.35 -11.21 2.89
N LEU A 128 8.58 -11.07 3.97
CA LEU A 128 7.67 -12.12 4.43
C LEU A 128 6.51 -12.35 3.45
N ALA A 129 5.92 -11.27 2.94
CA ALA A 129 4.80 -11.35 2.00
C ALA A 129 5.23 -12.01 0.68
N ILE A 130 6.36 -11.60 0.09
CA ILE A 130 6.89 -12.21 -1.13
C ILE A 130 7.20 -13.69 -0.90
N THR A 131 7.75 -14.06 0.26
CA THR A 131 8.01 -15.46 0.59
C THR A 131 6.72 -16.31 0.56
N ASP A 132 5.61 -15.78 1.06
CA ASP A 132 4.31 -16.46 0.97
C ASP A 132 3.77 -16.49 -0.47
N MET A 133 3.83 -15.36 -1.18
CA MET A 133 3.38 -15.24 -2.58
C MET A 133 4.12 -16.20 -3.51
N LEU A 134 5.42 -16.41 -3.30
CA LEU A 134 6.24 -17.34 -4.10
C LEU A 134 5.73 -18.80 -4.01
N ARG A 135 5.17 -19.22 -2.88
CA ARG A 135 4.60 -20.58 -2.74
C ARG A 135 3.38 -20.80 -3.62
N ARG A 136 2.69 -19.71 -3.98
CA ARG A 136 1.48 -19.76 -4.83
C ARG A 136 1.75 -19.33 -6.26
N GLY A 137 2.93 -18.78 -6.56
CA GLY A 137 3.26 -18.26 -7.89
C GLY A 137 2.42 -17.04 -8.29
N SER A 138 1.88 -16.29 -7.33
CA SER A 138 1.09 -15.08 -7.60
C SER A 138 1.07 -14.14 -6.41
N GLY A 139 1.08 -12.84 -6.67
CA GLY A 139 0.99 -11.81 -5.65
C GLY A 139 1.14 -10.39 -6.20
N HIS A 140 0.84 -9.41 -5.35
CA HIS A 140 1.01 -8.01 -5.68
C HIS A 140 1.52 -7.24 -4.47
N VAL A 141 2.53 -6.42 -4.66
CA VAL A 141 3.03 -5.46 -3.66
C VAL A 141 2.82 -4.05 -4.20
N VAL A 142 2.18 -3.19 -3.41
CA VAL A 142 2.02 -1.77 -3.70
C VAL A 142 2.69 -0.94 -2.62
N ASN A 143 3.61 -0.09 -3.02
CA ASN A 143 4.33 0.81 -2.13
C ASN A 143 3.75 2.23 -2.24
N ILE A 144 3.56 2.92 -1.12
CA ILE A 144 3.18 4.33 -1.14
C ILE A 144 4.44 5.19 -1.07
N SER A 145 4.81 5.75 -2.23
CA SER A 145 5.86 6.75 -2.38
C SER A 145 5.31 8.15 -2.04
N ALA A 146 5.81 9.19 -2.63
CA ALA A 146 5.29 10.56 -2.57
C ALA A 146 5.99 11.42 -3.65
N THR A 147 5.34 12.48 -4.11
CA THR A 147 5.89 13.41 -5.12
C THR A 147 7.22 14.06 -4.73
N VAL A 148 7.52 14.15 -3.43
CA VAL A 148 8.83 14.64 -2.95
C VAL A 148 10.02 13.76 -3.36
N ALA A 149 9.77 12.53 -3.82
CA ALA A 149 10.80 11.67 -4.40
C ALA A 149 11.22 12.12 -5.81
N ASP A 150 10.31 12.78 -6.52
CA ASP A 150 10.45 13.12 -7.94
C ASP A 150 10.64 14.64 -8.14
N ARG A 151 10.09 15.47 -7.24
CA ARG A 151 10.16 16.92 -7.32
C ARG A 151 10.51 17.54 -5.96
N ALA A 152 11.62 18.28 -5.93
CA ALA A 152 12.01 19.06 -4.75
C ALA A 152 11.22 20.37 -4.67
N ASP A 153 10.96 20.84 -3.44
CA ASP A 153 10.33 22.13 -3.14
C ASP A 153 11.14 22.85 -2.06
N SER A 154 11.68 24.03 -2.41
CA SER A 154 12.46 24.84 -1.46
C SER A 154 11.64 25.41 -0.31
N ALA A 155 10.32 25.54 -0.49
CA ALA A 155 9.40 25.99 0.56
C ALA A 155 8.99 24.86 1.52
N ALA A 156 9.29 23.60 1.17
CA ALA A 156 9.06 22.42 2.00
C ALA A 156 10.27 21.48 1.97
N PRO A 157 11.43 21.91 2.54
CA PRO A 157 12.65 21.10 2.51
C PRO A 157 12.38 19.76 3.20
N SER A 158 12.60 18.66 2.48
CA SER A 158 12.19 17.31 2.91
C SER A 158 13.14 16.22 2.43
N ALA A 159 14.44 16.50 2.45
CA ALA A 159 15.47 15.60 1.90
C ALA A 159 15.41 14.19 2.46
N LEU A 160 15.11 14.00 3.76
CA LEU A 160 15.03 12.68 4.36
C LEU A 160 13.76 11.90 3.92
N ALA A 161 12.64 12.62 3.70
CA ALA A 161 11.46 12.02 3.09
C ALA A 161 11.73 11.64 1.63
N ALA A 162 12.37 12.52 0.85
CA ALA A 162 12.78 12.25 -0.53
C ALA A 162 13.71 11.03 -0.62
N LEU A 163 14.71 10.93 0.27
CA LEU A 163 15.61 9.78 0.34
C LEU A 163 14.84 8.45 0.54
N THR A 164 13.93 8.42 1.50
CA THR A 164 13.21 7.18 1.82
C THR A 164 12.16 6.83 0.75
N LYS A 165 11.41 7.81 0.26
CA LYS A 165 10.38 7.61 -0.77
C LYS A 165 10.99 7.34 -2.15
N GLY A 166 12.11 7.97 -2.50
CA GLY A 166 12.90 7.66 -3.68
C GLY A 166 13.49 6.25 -3.61
N GLY A 167 13.96 5.84 -2.43
CA GLY A 167 14.40 4.46 -2.17
C GLY A 167 13.30 3.43 -2.40
N LEU A 168 12.06 3.69 -1.98
CA LEU A 168 10.90 2.83 -2.26
C LEU A 168 10.62 2.73 -3.77
N ALA A 169 10.71 3.83 -4.51
CA ALA A 169 10.51 3.83 -5.96
C ALA A 169 11.59 2.99 -6.68
N ALA A 170 12.83 3.10 -6.27
CA ALA A 170 13.94 2.28 -6.79
C ALA A 170 13.75 0.79 -6.46
N ALA A 171 13.42 0.47 -5.19
CA ALA A 171 13.17 -0.89 -4.75
C ALA A 171 11.96 -1.51 -5.48
N THR A 172 10.90 -0.74 -5.76
CA THR A 172 9.74 -1.17 -6.53
C THR A 172 10.16 -1.72 -7.89
N ARG A 173 10.97 -0.98 -8.64
CA ARG A 173 11.44 -1.41 -9.97
C ARG A 173 12.34 -2.64 -9.88
N SER A 174 13.24 -2.69 -8.90
CA SER A 174 14.14 -3.84 -8.71
C SER A 174 13.36 -5.12 -8.40
N LEU A 175 12.45 -5.07 -7.42
CA LEU A 175 11.64 -6.23 -7.04
C LEU A 175 10.66 -6.65 -8.14
N ALA A 176 10.12 -5.69 -8.92
CA ALA A 176 9.27 -6.00 -10.06
C ALA A 176 9.98 -6.89 -11.07
N ILE A 177 11.22 -6.56 -11.43
CA ILE A 177 12.02 -7.37 -12.38
C ILE A 177 12.46 -8.69 -11.76
N GLU A 178 12.86 -8.68 -10.48
CA GLU A 178 13.31 -9.89 -9.78
C GLU A 178 12.20 -10.97 -9.70
N TYR A 179 10.94 -10.56 -9.51
CA TYR A 179 9.84 -11.49 -9.22
C TYR A 179 8.80 -11.63 -10.35
N ALA A 180 8.88 -10.87 -11.45
CA ALA A 180 7.91 -10.90 -12.55
C ALA A 180 7.72 -12.31 -13.13
N SER A 181 8.83 -13.04 -13.41
CA SER A 181 8.76 -14.40 -13.94
C SER A 181 8.17 -15.44 -12.98
N ARG A 182 7.98 -15.05 -11.71
CA ARG A 182 7.37 -15.88 -10.66
C ARG A 182 5.95 -15.45 -10.31
N GLY A 183 5.33 -14.63 -11.17
CA GLY A 183 3.93 -14.22 -11.06
C GLY A 183 3.66 -13.15 -10.00
N ILE A 184 4.69 -12.47 -9.48
CA ILE A 184 4.52 -11.42 -8.49
C ILE A 184 4.75 -10.06 -9.16
N ARG A 185 3.78 -9.15 -8.99
CA ARG A 185 3.88 -7.76 -9.45
C ARG A 185 4.27 -6.85 -8.27
N VAL A 186 5.06 -5.84 -8.56
CA VAL A 186 5.42 -4.83 -7.57
C VAL A 186 5.29 -3.46 -8.24
N ASN A 187 4.44 -2.60 -7.67
CA ASN A 187 4.18 -1.26 -8.16
C ASN A 187 4.25 -0.26 -7.00
N ALA A 188 4.28 1.01 -7.32
CA ALA A 188 4.12 2.07 -6.34
C ALA A 188 3.07 3.08 -6.79
N VAL A 189 2.49 3.77 -5.82
CA VAL A 189 1.70 4.98 -6.03
C VAL A 189 2.48 6.14 -5.41
N SER A 190 2.57 7.24 -6.13
CA SER A 190 3.20 8.49 -5.69
C SER A 190 2.11 9.56 -5.52
N PRO A 191 1.50 9.68 -4.33
CA PRO A 191 0.50 10.70 -4.06
C PRO A 191 1.14 12.09 -4.00
N GLY A 192 0.38 13.08 -4.46
CA GLY A 192 0.64 14.49 -4.17
C GLY A 192 0.12 14.88 -2.77
N ILE A 193 -0.39 16.11 -2.68
CA ILE A 193 -1.01 16.62 -1.44
C ILE A 193 -2.41 16.03 -1.33
N ILE A 194 -2.61 15.14 -0.37
CA ILE A 194 -3.88 14.43 -0.13
C ILE A 194 -4.48 14.88 1.20
N GLN A 195 -5.77 15.16 1.20
CA GLN A 195 -6.52 15.52 2.41
C GLN A 195 -6.61 14.32 3.36
N THR A 196 -5.83 14.36 4.43
CA THR A 196 -5.74 13.31 5.45
C THR A 196 -5.47 13.95 6.81
N PRO A 197 -5.64 13.22 7.93
CA PRO A 197 -5.24 13.71 9.26
C PRO A 197 -3.75 14.03 9.40
N MET A 198 -2.90 13.61 8.47
CA MET A 198 -1.47 13.96 8.46
C MET A 198 -1.25 15.46 8.13
N HIS A 199 -2.17 16.10 7.42
CA HIS A 199 -2.13 17.51 7.05
C HIS A 199 -3.34 18.21 7.66
N PRO A 200 -3.17 19.18 8.57
CA PRO A 200 -4.27 20.00 9.09
C PRO A 200 -5.01 20.72 7.96
N ALA A 201 -6.35 20.82 8.07
CA ALA A 201 -7.17 21.45 7.02
C ALA A 201 -6.73 22.89 6.69
N ASP A 202 -6.29 23.63 7.70
CA ASP A 202 -5.81 25.01 7.56
C ASP A 202 -4.52 25.12 6.72
N SER A 203 -3.74 24.03 6.58
CA SER A 203 -2.51 24.02 5.79
C SER A 203 -2.76 24.14 4.28
N TYR A 204 -3.96 23.80 3.80
CA TYR A 204 -4.28 23.84 2.36
C TYR A 204 -4.49 25.27 1.85
N ALA A 205 -5.06 26.18 2.67
CA ALA A 205 -5.22 27.58 2.33
C ALA A 205 -3.89 28.31 2.10
N ALA A 206 -2.81 27.82 2.73
CA ALA A 206 -1.48 28.38 2.64
C ALA A 206 -0.66 27.83 1.45
N LEU A 207 -1.21 26.95 0.62
CA LEU A 207 -0.48 26.37 -0.52
C LEU A 207 -0.19 27.38 -1.61
N GLY A 208 -1.09 28.36 -1.86
CA GLY A 208 -0.89 29.36 -2.90
C GLY A 208 -0.49 28.71 -4.23
N ASP A 209 0.63 29.17 -4.79
CA ASP A 209 1.19 28.66 -6.06
C ASP A 209 1.66 27.20 -6.02
N ARG A 210 1.64 26.57 -4.84
CA ARG A 210 1.95 25.12 -4.67
C ARG A 210 0.70 24.23 -4.81
N MET A 211 -0.47 24.82 -5.05
CA MET A 211 -1.67 24.05 -5.34
C MET A 211 -1.43 23.18 -6.59
N PRO A 212 -1.80 21.88 -6.55
CA PRO A 212 -1.69 21.05 -7.75
C PRO A 212 -2.37 21.68 -8.96
N PRO A 213 -1.88 21.47 -10.20
CA PRO A 213 -2.47 22.05 -11.43
C PRO A 213 -3.96 21.82 -11.63
N LEU A 214 -4.52 20.73 -11.08
CA LEU A 214 -5.98 20.50 -11.08
C LEU A 214 -6.77 21.45 -10.15
N GLY A 215 -6.11 22.39 -9.47
CA GLY A 215 -6.75 23.42 -8.63
C GLY A 215 -7.35 22.90 -7.33
N ARG A 216 -7.04 21.66 -6.92
CA ARG A 216 -7.48 21.08 -5.65
C ARG A 216 -6.43 20.14 -5.05
N VAL A 217 -6.48 19.92 -3.77
CA VAL A 217 -5.81 18.80 -3.12
C VAL A 217 -6.53 17.49 -3.46
N GLY A 218 -5.79 16.39 -3.49
CA GLY A 218 -6.37 15.08 -3.69
C GLY A 218 -7.20 14.61 -2.49
N GLN A 219 -8.14 13.72 -2.74
CA GLN A 219 -8.91 13.02 -1.72
C GLN A 219 -8.35 11.61 -1.49
N VAL A 220 -8.66 11.02 -0.35
CA VAL A 220 -8.30 9.61 -0.07
C VAL A 220 -8.82 8.68 -1.16
N SER A 221 -10.03 8.94 -1.68
CA SER A 221 -10.63 8.16 -2.78
C SER A 221 -9.78 8.20 -4.05
N ASP A 222 -9.18 9.34 -4.41
CA ASP A 222 -8.32 9.44 -5.61
C ASP A 222 -7.18 8.41 -5.54
N VAL A 223 -6.55 8.28 -4.36
CA VAL A 223 -5.44 7.32 -4.14
C VAL A 223 -5.93 5.89 -4.09
N VAL A 224 -7.05 5.64 -3.41
CA VAL A 224 -7.67 4.30 -3.32
C VAL A 224 -8.01 3.76 -4.70
N GLU A 225 -8.64 4.57 -5.56
CA GLU A 225 -8.99 4.19 -6.94
C GLU A 225 -7.75 3.84 -7.76
N GLY A 226 -6.66 4.60 -7.64
CA GLY A 226 -5.42 4.29 -8.35
C GLY A 226 -4.77 2.99 -7.89
N ILE A 227 -4.80 2.68 -6.60
CA ILE A 227 -4.28 1.41 -6.08
C ILE A 227 -5.16 0.25 -6.56
N LEU A 228 -6.47 0.41 -6.52
CA LEU A 228 -7.42 -0.61 -6.99
C LEU A 228 -7.39 -0.77 -8.51
N PHE A 229 -7.01 0.27 -9.27
CA PHE A 229 -6.67 0.14 -10.69
C PHE A 229 -5.44 -0.76 -10.87
N LEU A 230 -4.33 -0.50 -10.18
CA LEU A 230 -3.13 -1.33 -10.24
C LEU A 230 -3.42 -2.79 -9.83
N GLU A 231 -4.34 -3.00 -8.88
CA GLU A 231 -4.79 -4.35 -8.49
C GLU A 231 -5.44 -5.07 -9.67
N SER A 232 -6.29 -4.40 -10.42
CA SER A 232 -7.03 -4.96 -11.56
C SER A 232 -6.25 -4.98 -12.87
N ALA A 233 -5.04 -4.43 -12.94
CA ALA A 233 -4.22 -4.31 -14.14
C ALA A 233 -3.08 -5.37 -14.16
N PRO A 234 -3.32 -6.60 -14.61
CA PRO A 234 -2.39 -7.73 -14.47
C PRO A 234 -1.10 -7.57 -15.31
N TYR A 235 -1.09 -6.67 -16.28
CA TYR A 235 0.07 -6.42 -17.15
C TYR A 235 0.90 -5.21 -16.71
N VAL A 236 0.65 -4.68 -15.49
CA VAL A 236 1.38 -3.55 -14.92
C VAL A 236 2.27 -4.03 -13.76
N THR A 237 3.58 -3.87 -13.90
CA THR A 237 4.58 -4.11 -12.84
C THR A 237 5.78 -3.17 -13.03
N GLY A 238 6.39 -2.73 -11.93
CA GLY A 238 7.49 -1.75 -11.93
C GLY A 238 7.04 -0.30 -12.10
N GLU A 239 5.74 -0.04 -12.14
CA GLU A 239 5.16 1.28 -12.35
C GLU A 239 5.18 2.11 -11.07
N ILE A 240 5.39 3.42 -11.23
CA ILE A 240 5.21 4.44 -10.20
C ILE A 240 4.05 5.34 -10.67
N LEU A 241 2.85 5.01 -10.26
CA LEU A 241 1.64 5.73 -10.65
C LEU A 241 1.50 7.03 -9.84
N HIS A 242 1.60 8.17 -10.50
CA HIS A 242 1.42 9.47 -9.88
C HIS A 242 -0.07 9.82 -9.74
N ILE A 243 -0.48 10.15 -8.52
CA ILE A 243 -1.83 10.60 -8.18
C ILE A 243 -1.68 11.92 -7.43
N ASP A 244 -1.35 12.96 -8.17
CA ASP A 244 -0.82 14.20 -7.62
C ASP A 244 -1.46 15.47 -8.22
N GLY A 245 -2.50 15.32 -9.05
CA GLY A 245 -3.15 16.44 -9.71
C GLY A 245 -2.27 17.20 -10.71
N GLY A 246 -1.22 16.52 -11.24
CA GLY A 246 -0.26 17.09 -12.18
C GLY A 246 0.97 17.74 -11.52
N GLN A 247 1.15 17.59 -10.22
CA GLN A 247 2.18 18.30 -9.44
C GLN A 247 3.60 18.04 -9.93
N ILE A 248 3.93 16.82 -10.38
CA ILE A 248 5.25 16.52 -10.92
C ILE A 248 5.40 16.80 -12.41
N ALA A 249 4.30 16.89 -13.16
CA ALA A 249 4.32 17.16 -14.60
C ALA A 249 4.76 18.61 -14.93
N GLY A 250 4.61 19.50 -13.98
CA GLY A 250 5.01 20.90 -14.10
C GLY A 250 3.91 21.89 -13.65
N HIS A 251 4.21 23.18 -13.78
CA HIS A 251 3.31 24.33 -13.61
C HIS A 251 3.36 25.19 -14.84
#